data_6f35194ff17163cafabad6fd2f885a94
#
_entry.id   6f35194ff17163cafabad6fd2f885a94
#
_cell.length_a   1.000
_cell.length_b   1.000
_cell.length_c   1.000
_cell.angle_alpha   90.00
_cell.angle_beta   90.00
_cell.angle_gamma   90.00
#
_symmetry.space_group_name_H-M   'P 1'
#
loop_
_entity.id
_entity.type
_entity.pdbx_description
1 polymer ?
#
loop_
_entity_poly.entity_id
_entity_poly.type
_entity_poly.pdbx_seq_one_letter_code
_entity_poly.pdbx_strand_id
1 'polypeptide(L)'
;MPNTSERPAVSRPKLRNVPADVLTGLGWLNGTFHVPTHLSLSEHLALGTQSLKLTGVGVPNETDRLAFVALRRDAVVLVAPAFADEGDAPDVSTYTTDLQVACLLPMGMLRGTLRVIYNLRLSDHLQQAGHWLMLHRCFLAPYGATANSPGARTLHTAILSLSHATGISEV
;
A
#
# COMPACT_ATOMS: atom_id res chain seq x y z
N MET A 1 48.46 23.79 9.48
CA MET A 1 47.13 24.29 9.13
C MET A 1 46.23 23.08 8.88
N PRO A 2 45.34 22.69 9.78
CA PRO A 2 44.41 21.59 9.50
C PRO A 2 43.26 22.11 8.64
N ASN A 3 43.10 21.49 7.50
CA ASN A 3 42.01 21.76 6.56
C ASN A 3 40.72 21.12 7.11
N THR A 4 39.85 21.95 7.68
CA THR A 4 38.53 21.53 8.14
C THR A 4 37.65 21.28 6.91
N SER A 5 37.61 20.04 6.48
CA SER A 5 36.68 19.58 5.42
C SER A 5 35.25 19.66 5.99
N GLU A 6 34.57 20.77 5.72
CA GLU A 6 33.13 20.89 5.94
C GLU A 6 32.41 19.84 5.09
N ARG A 7 31.91 18.78 5.74
CA ARG A 7 30.97 17.86 5.11
C ARG A 7 29.72 18.66 4.72
N PRO A 8 29.31 18.67 3.46
CA PRO A 8 28.09 19.34 3.06
C PRO A 8 26.93 18.80 3.89
N ALA A 9 26.17 19.69 4.51
CA ALA A 9 24.96 19.34 5.25
C ALA A 9 23.99 18.65 4.29
N VAL A 10 23.81 17.34 4.44
CA VAL A 10 22.82 16.58 3.67
C VAL A 10 21.46 17.10 4.09
N SER A 11 20.84 17.88 3.22
CA SER A 11 19.49 18.38 3.40
C SER A 11 18.54 17.19 3.57
N ARG A 12 17.94 17.04 4.74
CA ARG A 12 16.95 15.99 4.98
C ARG A 12 15.73 16.26 4.10
N PRO A 13 15.22 15.26 3.37
CA PRO A 13 14.02 15.44 2.55
C PRO A 13 12.85 15.88 3.42
N LYS A 14 12.07 16.82 2.93
CA LYS A 14 10.81 17.21 3.56
C LYS A 14 9.84 16.03 3.50
N LEU A 15 9.25 15.67 4.64
CA LEU A 15 8.31 14.57 4.76
C LEU A 15 6.88 15.08 4.91
N ARG A 16 5.92 14.32 4.40
CA ARG A 16 4.48 14.46 4.66
C ARG A 16 3.97 13.25 5.41
N ASN A 17 2.93 13.44 6.20
CA ASN A 17 2.29 12.39 6.97
C ASN A 17 1.14 11.79 6.15
N VAL A 18 1.14 10.48 5.98
CA VAL A 18 0.09 9.74 5.28
C VAL A 18 -0.51 8.71 6.23
N PRO A 19 -1.66 9.02 6.86
CA PRO A 19 -2.39 8.05 7.66
C PRO A 19 -2.87 6.90 6.78
N ALA A 20 -2.71 5.67 7.25
CA ALA A 20 -3.14 4.49 6.53
C ALA A 20 -3.51 3.33 7.47
N ASP A 21 -4.39 2.47 6.97
CA ASP A 21 -4.63 1.16 7.53
C ASP A 21 -3.80 0.12 6.78
N VAL A 22 -3.18 -0.78 7.52
CA VAL A 22 -2.31 -1.82 6.98
C VAL A 22 -2.85 -3.18 7.38
N LEU A 23 -3.20 -4.01 6.39
CA LEU A 23 -3.63 -5.38 6.63
C LEU A 23 -2.42 -6.30 6.68
N THR A 24 -2.33 -7.06 7.74
CA THR A 24 -1.30 -8.08 7.99
C THR A 24 -1.96 -9.39 8.43
N GLY A 25 -1.18 -10.43 8.65
CA GLY A 25 -1.67 -11.67 9.26
C GLY A 25 -2.23 -11.52 10.68
N LEU A 26 -1.92 -10.41 11.36
CA LEU A 26 -2.48 -10.07 12.69
C LEU A 26 -3.81 -9.32 12.62
N GLY A 27 -4.26 -8.96 11.41
CA GLY A 27 -5.42 -8.10 11.18
C GLY A 27 -5.01 -6.67 10.76
N TRP A 28 -5.94 -5.73 10.97
CA TRP A 28 -5.74 -4.33 10.60
C TRP A 28 -4.93 -3.57 11.64
N LEU A 29 -3.79 -3.03 11.23
CA LEU A 29 -3.04 -2.00 11.95
C LEU A 29 -3.41 -0.64 11.38
N ASN A 30 -3.48 0.39 12.21
CA ASN A 30 -3.59 1.77 11.72
C ASN A 30 -2.40 2.58 12.18
N GLY A 31 -1.85 3.43 11.31
CA GLY A 31 -0.66 4.20 11.63
C GLY A 31 -0.37 5.27 10.59
N THR A 32 0.75 5.95 10.72
CA THR A 32 1.15 7.03 9.83
C THR A 32 2.48 6.70 9.17
N PHE A 33 2.50 6.74 7.83
CA PHE A 33 3.73 6.75 7.05
C PHE A 33 4.29 8.16 6.94
N HIS A 34 5.63 8.27 6.95
CA HIS A 34 6.34 9.52 6.67
C HIS A 34 6.94 9.42 5.27
N VAL A 35 6.26 10.01 4.31
CA VAL A 35 6.58 9.90 2.89
C VAL A 35 7.30 11.16 2.43
N PRO A 36 8.41 11.07 1.68
CA PRO A 36 9.02 12.25 1.05
C PRO A 36 7.99 13.00 0.20
N THR A 37 7.98 14.34 0.29
CA THR A 37 6.93 15.16 -0.36
C THR A 37 6.90 15.05 -1.89
N HIS A 38 7.98 14.55 -2.51
CA HIS A 38 8.08 14.35 -3.96
C HIS A 38 7.64 12.95 -4.42
N LEU A 39 7.22 12.08 -3.50
CA LEU A 39 6.76 10.72 -3.80
C LEU A 39 5.30 10.54 -3.42
N SER A 40 4.58 9.72 -4.18
CA SER A 40 3.33 9.12 -3.75
C SER A 40 3.57 8.03 -2.69
N LEU A 41 2.53 7.59 -2.00
CA LEU A 41 2.64 6.47 -1.06
C LEU A 41 3.01 5.18 -1.81
N SER A 42 2.43 4.93 -2.98
CA SER A 42 2.72 3.74 -3.80
C SER A 42 4.19 3.70 -4.25
N GLU A 43 4.74 4.83 -4.70
CA GLU A 43 6.16 4.96 -5.04
C GLU A 43 7.06 4.74 -3.82
N HIS A 44 6.69 5.33 -2.66
CA HIS A 44 7.42 5.14 -1.41
C HIS A 44 7.46 3.65 -0.99
N LEU A 45 6.34 2.94 -1.10
CA LEU A 45 6.27 1.51 -0.84
C LEU A 45 7.10 0.70 -1.85
N ALA A 46 7.18 1.16 -3.11
CA ALA A 46 7.96 0.51 -4.17
C ALA A 46 9.48 0.62 -4.00
N LEU A 47 9.99 1.61 -3.27
CA LEU A 47 11.42 1.88 -3.08
C LEU A 47 12.25 0.78 -2.37
N GLY A 48 11.66 -0.37 -2.09
CA GLY A 48 12.42 -1.58 -1.87
C GLY A 48 13.07 -1.76 -0.50
N THR A 49 12.68 -1.02 0.53
CA THR A 49 13.14 -1.29 1.89
C THR A 49 12.53 -2.60 2.42
N GLN A 50 13.32 -3.40 3.16
CA GLN A 50 12.83 -4.64 3.76
C GLN A 50 11.75 -4.41 4.84
N SER A 51 11.68 -3.21 5.39
CA SER A 51 10.72 -2.84 6.42
C SER A 51 10.01 -1.52 6.09
N LEU A 52 8.72 -1.48 6.37
CA LEU A 52 7.87 -0.31 6.29
C LEU A 52 7.76 0.31 7.68
N LYS A 53 8.03 1.61 7.79
CA LYS A 53 8.07 2.33 9.06
C LYS A 53 6.79 3.10 9.27
N LEU A 54 6.12 2.85 10.41
CA LEU A 54 4.92 3.56 10.83
C LEU A 54 5.10 4.14 12.23
N THR A 55 4.43 5.24 12.49
CA THR A 55 4.36 5.86 13.81
C THR A 55 2.93 5.92 14.31
N GLY A 56 2.76 5.99 15.64
CA GLY A 56 1.46 6.07 16.29
C GLY A 56 0.56 4.88 15.93
N VAL A 57 1.08 3.66 16.00
CA VAL A 57 0.42 2.46 15.47
C VAL A 57 -0.56 1.87 16.48
N GLY A 58 -1.83 1.77 16.07
CA GLY A 58 -2.85 1.00 16.76
C GLY A 58 -2.81 -0.47 16.31
N VAL A 59 -2.84 -1.38 17.27
CA VAL A 59 -2.84 -2.83 17.05
C VAL A 59 -4.20 -3.39 17.45
N PRO A 60 -4.75 -4.41 16.77
CA PRO A 60 -6.01 -5.02 17.14
C PRO A 60 -6.00 -5.51 18.59
N ASN A 61 -7.09 -5.26 19.30
CA ASN A 61 -7.30 -5.66 20.70
C ASN A 61 -6.37 -5.01 21.74
N GLU A 62 -5.56 -4.01 21.34
CA GLU A 62 -4.73 -3.23 22.23
C GLU A 62 -5.30 -1.82 22.40
N THR A 63 -5.26 -1.30 23.63
CA THR A 63 -5.73 0.06 23.94
C THR A 63 -4.64 1.09 23.69
N ASP A 64 -3.39 0.71 23.90
CA ASP A 64 -2.24 1.60 23.77
C ASP A 64 -1.69 1.59 22.36
N ARG A 65 -1.32 2.76 21.87
CA ARG A 65 -0.67 2.91 20.57
C ARG A 65 0.84 2.77 20.72
N LEU A 66 1.44 2.02 19.79
CA LEU A 66 2.90 1.91 19.70
C LEU A 66 3.45 3.19 19.04
N ALA A 67 4.45 3.80 19.66
CA ALA A 67 5.06 5.02 19.12
C ALA A 67 5.68 4.81 17.74
N PHE A 68 6.27 3.62 17.51
CA PHE A 68 6.93 3.25 16.27
C PHE A 68 6.84 1.75 16.03
N VAL A 69 6.60 1.37 14.77
CA VAL A 69 6.66 -0.04 14.31
C VAL A 69 7.39 -0.10 12.98
N ALA A 70 8.33 -1.04 12.87
CA ALA A 70 8.92 -1.45 11.61
C ALA A 70 8.27 -2.77 11.18
N LEU A 71 7.34 -2.70 10.23
CA LEU A 71 6.69 -3.89 9.66
C LEU A 71 7.61 -4.52 8.62
N ARG A 72 7.77 -5.82 8.67
CA ARG A 72 8.40 -6.55 7.57
C ARG A 72 7.52 -6.41 6.33
N ARG A 73 8.13 -6.11 5.20
CA ARG A 73 7.42 -5.91 3.94
C ARG A 73 6.62 -7.14 3.51
N ASP A 74 7.17 -8.33 3.73
CA ASP A 74 6.53 -9.61 3.41
C ASP A 74 5.38 -9.98 4.36
N ALA A 75 5.22 -9.29 5.49
CA ALA A 75 4.08 -9.45 6.39
C ALA A 75 2.88 -8.58 6.01
N VAL A 76 3.07 -7.63 5.08
CA VAL A 76 2.02 -6.68 4.68
C VAL A 76 1.26 -7.21 3.49
N VAL A 77 -0.04 -7.42 3.66
CA VAL A 77 -0.97 -7.89 2.62
C VAL A 77 -1.41 -6.73 1.74
N LEU A 78 -1.89 -5.65 2.36
CA LEU A 78 -2.26 -4.43 1.65
C LEU A 78 -2.13 -3.21 2.56
N VAL A 79 -2.01 -2.04 1.92
CA VAL A 79 -2.02 -0.72 2.56
C VAL A 79 -3.21 0.06 2.01
N ALA A 80 -4.05 0.59 2.89
CA ALA A 80 -5.19 1.43 2.54
C ALA A 80 -4.96 2.84 3.10
N PRO A 81 -4.57 3.83 2.28
CA PRO A 81 -4.45 5.21 2.72
C PRO A 81 -5.82 5.76 3.14
N ALA A 82 -5.85 6.56 4.20
CA ALA A 82 -7.10 7.14 4.72
C ALA A 82 -7.75 8.11 3.73
N PHE A 83 -6.95 8.72 2.86
CA PHE A 83 -7.38 9.65 1.82
C PHE A 83 -6.74 9.27 0.49
N ALA A 84 -7.36 9.67 -0.62
CA ALA A 84 -6.71 9.57 -1.93
C ALA A 84 -5.37 10.33 -1.89
N ASP A 85 -4.30 9.66 -2.28
CA ASP A 85 -3.00 10.31 -2.33
C ASP A 85 -2.92 11.14 -3.61
N GLU A 86 -2.63 12.44 -3.45
CA GLU A 86 -2.52 13.37 -4.60
C GLU A 86 -1.43 12.94 -5.61
N GLY A 87 -0.40 12.23 -5.13
CA GLY A 87 0.65 11.68 -5.96
C GLY A 87 0.23 10.47 -6.81
N ASP A 88 -0.90 9.84 -6.47
CA ASP A 88 -1.47 8.71 -7.22
C ASP A 88 -2.50 9.14 -8.28
N ALA A 89 -2.60 10.46 -8.54
CA ALA A 89 -3.43 10.96 -9.62
C ALA A 89 -2.90 10.41 -10.97
N PRO A 90 -3.79 9.90 -11.84
CA PRO A 90 -3.36 9.34 -13.12
C PRO A 90 -2.66 10.43 -13.95
N ASP A 91 -1.54 10.09 -14.54
CA ASP A 91 -0.95 10.92 -15.58
C ASP A 91 -1.97 11.00 -16.74
N VAL A 92 -2.56 12.20 -16.90
CA VAL A 92 -3.61 12.47 -17.91
C VAL A 92 -3.09 12.28 -19.34
N SER A 93 -1.76 12.15 -19.51
CA SER A 93 -1.12 11.97 -20.82
C SER A 93 -1.19 10.54 -21.36
N THR A 94 -1.51 9.56 -20.51
CA THR A 94 -1.54 8.14 -20.91
C THR A 94 -2.97 7.67 -21.11
N TYR A 95 -3.25 7.08 -22.26
CA TYR A 95 -4.54 6.40 -22.51
C TYR A 95 -4.67 5.20 -21.58
N THR A 96 -5.58 5.28 -20.62
CA THR A 96 -5.82 4.22 -19.65
C THR A 96 -7.26 3.73 -19.74
N THR A 97 -7.48 2.50 -19.30
CA THR A 97 -8.82 1.91 -19.12
C THR A 97 -8.93 1.31 -17.71
N ASP A 98 -10.14 1.28 -17.20
CA ASP A 98 -10.45 0.71 -15.90
C ASP A 98 -10.95 -0.74 -16.07
N LEU A 99 -10.25 -1.70 -15.47
CA LEU A 99 -10.65 -3.10 -15.40
C LEU A 99 -11.21 -3.42 -14.02
N GLN A 100 -12.33 -4.15 -13.97
CA GLN A 100 -12.83 -4.73 -12.73
C GLN A 100 -12.06 -6.01 -12.45
N VAL A 101 -11.46 -6.11 -11.28
CA VAL A 101 -10.64 -7.27 -10.90
C VAL A 101 -11.05 -7.83 -9.55
N ALA A 102 -10.84 -9.14 -9.40
CA ALA A 102 -10.94 -9.85 -8.12
C ALA A 102 -9.58 -10.48 -7.80
N CYS A 103 -9.05 -10.14 -6.64
CA CYS A 103 -7.80 -10.66 -6.11
C CYS A 103 -8.11 -11.66 -4.99
N LEU A 104 -7.64 -12.90 -5.14
CA LEU A 104 -7.78 -13.95 -4.16
C LEU A 104 -6.63 -13.82 -3.14
N LEU A 105 -6.98 -13.57 -1.88
CA LEU A 105 -6.06 -13.45 -0.77
C LEU A 105 -6.25 -14.61 0.22
N PRO A 106 -5.27 -14.95 1.05
CA PRO A 106 -5.43 -16.02 2.03
C PRO A 106 -6.62 -15.83 2.99
N MET A 107 -6.98 -14.57 3.30
CA MET A 107 -8.04 -14.24 4.26
C MET A 107 -9.37 -13.80 3.62
N GLY A 108 -9.43 -13.64 2.30
CA GLY A 108 -10.64 -13.12 1.65
C GLY A 108 -10.43 -12.78 0.19
N MET A 109 -11.44 -12.18 -0.41
CA MET A 109 -11.41 -11.68 -1.77
C MET A 109 -11.44 -10.15 -1.77
N LEU A 110 -10.47 -9.53 -2.43
CA LEU A 110 -10.46 -8.09 -2.68
C LEU A 110 -10.94 -7.84 -4.11
N ARG A 111 -12.07 -7.17 -4.25
CA ARG A 111 -12.58 -6.68 -5.55
C ARG A 111 -12.27 -5.20 -5.67
N GLY A 112 -11.95 -4.74 -6.86
CA GLY A 112 -11.66 -3.33 -7.10
C GLY A 112 -11.44 -3.01 -8.56
N THR A 113 -11.15 -1.76 -8.82
CA THR A 113 -10.87 -1.23 -10.15
C THR A 113 -9.37 -1.06 -10.33
N LEU A 114 -8.81 -1.75 -11.29
CA LEU A 114 -7.42 -1.63 -11.71
C LEU A 114 -7.35 -0.71 -12.93
N ARG A 115 -6.53 0.33 -12.87
CA ARG A 115 -6.24 1.16 -14.03
C ARG A 115 -5.05 0.61 -14.79
N VAL A 116 -5.26 0.30 -16.06
CA VAL A 116 -4.25 -0.25 -16.96
C VAL A 116 -4.09 0.63 -18.19
N ILE A 117 -2.95 0.53 -18.86
CA ILE A 117 -2.76 1.17 -20.17
C ILE A 117 -3.73 0.57 -21.16
N TYR A 118 -4.37 1.41 -21.98
CA TYR A 118 -5.33 0.98 -23.00
C TYR A 118 -4.72 -0.11 -23.90
N ASN A 119 -5.49 -1.14 -24.21
CA ASN A 119 -5.09 -2.35 -24.96
C ASN A 119 -4.04 -3.25 -24.28
N LEU A 120 -3.66 -2.98 -23.05
CA LEU A 120 -2.80 -3.90 -22.30
C LEU A 120 -3.68 -4.95 -21.61
N ARG A 121 -3.34 -6.24 -21.75
CA ARG A 121 -4.04 -7.31 -21.06
C ARG A 121 -3.67 -7.31 -19.57
N LEU A 122 -4.57 -7.80 -18.74
CA LEU A 122 -4.31 -7.95 -17.29
C LEU A 122 -3.00 -8.72 -17.03
N SER A 123 -2.79 -9.85 -17.73
CA SER A 123 -1.56 -10.66 -17.60
C SER A 123 -0.29 -9.87 -17.87
N ASP A 124 -0.30 -9.05 -18.91
CA ASP A 124 0.88 -8.26 -19.32
C ASP A 124 1.13 -7.11 -18.32
N HIS A 125 0.05 -6.50 -17.82
CA HIS A 125 0.13 -5.49 -16.76
C HIS A 125 0.73 -6.09 -15.48
N LEU A 126 0.27 -7.28 -15.06
CA LEU A 126 0.78 -7.96 -13.86
C LEU A 126 2.25 -8.36 -13.99
N GLN A 127 2.72 -8.72 -15.20
CA GLN A 127 4.16 -9.00 -15.45
C GLN A 127 5.03 -7.75 -15.31
N GLN A 128 4.49 -6.58 -15.65
CA GLN A 128 5.19 -5.30 -15.54
C GLN A 128 5.03 -4.67 -14.16
N ALA A 129 3.96 -5.03 -13.42
CA ALA A 129 3.75 -4.56 -12.08
C ALA A 129 4.89 -5.02 -11.17
N GLY A 130 5.39 -4.13 -10.36
CA GLY A 130 6.39 -4.46 -9.35
C GLY A 130 5.79 -5.30 -8.22
N HIS A 131 6.23 -5.07 -7.00
CA HIS A 131 5.74 -5.78 -5.82
C HIS A 131 4.31 -5.37 -5.40
N TRP A 132 3.89 -4.17 -5.78
CA TRP A 132 2.64 -3.54 -5.35
C TRP A 132 1.70 -3.28 -6.52
N LEU A 133 0.41 -3.57 -6.31
CA LEU A 133 -0.68 -3.29 -7.24
C LEU A 133 -1.65 -2.31 -6.60
N MET A 134 -1.90 -1.18 -7.26
CA MET A 134 -2.86 -0.20 -6.77
C MET A 134 -4.24 -0.45 -7.37
N LEU A 135 -5.24 -0.57 -6.50
CA LEU A 135 -6.64 -0.74 -6.84
C LEU A 135 -7.47 0.40 -6.26
N HIS A 136 -8.52 0.79 -6.96
CA HIS A 136 -9.46 1.82 -6.54
C HIS A 136 -10.85 1.23 -6.30
N ARG A 137 -11.66 1.93 -5.48
CA ARG A 137 -13.06 1.53 -5.21
C ARG A 137 -13.17 0.07 -4.80
N CYS A 138 -12.42 -0.30 -3.76
CA CYS A 138 -12.24 -1.68 -3.38
C CYS A 138 -13.27 -2.14 -2.35
N PHE A 139 -13.57 -3.42 -2.40
CA PHE A 139 -14.33 -4.12 -1.36
C PHE A 139 -13.61 -5.41 -0.98
N LEU A 140 -13.22 -5.51 0.29
CA LEU A 140 -12.65 -6.71 0.89
C LEU A 140 -13.76 -7.54 1.52
N ALA A 141 -13.96 -8.76 1.02
CA ALA A 141 -14.89 -9.74 1.58
C ALA A 141 -14.07 -10.90 2.19
N PRO A 142 -14.10 -11.10 3.52
CA PRO A 142 -13.43 -12.24 4.15
C PRO A 142 -14.12 -13.55 3.79
N TYR A 143 -13.38 -14.68 3.72
CA TYR A 143 -13.95 -16.00 3.46
C TYR A 143 -14.73 -16.60 4.63
N GLY A 144 -14.58 -16.08 5.83
CA GLY A 144 -15.29 -16.53 7.02
C GLY A 144 -15.07 -15.61 8.19
N ALA A 145 -15.88 -15.75 9.22
CA ALA A 145 -15.74 -15.04 10.48
C ALA A 145 -14.80 -15.84 11.41
N THR A 146 -13.53 -15.49 11.44
CA THR A 146 -12.57 -15.96 12.45
C THR A 146 -12.21 -14.80 13.37
N ALA A 147 -11.64 -15.09 14.54
CA ALA A 147 -11.23 -14.06 15.51
C ALA A 147 -10.28 -13.00 14.90
N ASN A 148 -9.48 -13.41 13.92
CA ASN A 148 -8.52 -12.54 13.20
C ASN A 148 -8.98 -12.17 11.79
N SER A 149 -10.26 -12.40 11.45
CA SER A 149 -10.80 -12.02 10.15
C SER A 149 -10.75 -10.49 10.00
N PRO A 150 -10.31 -9.96 8.85
CA PRO A 150 -10.22 -8.51 8.64
C PRO A 150 -11.57 -7.80 8.66
N GLY A 151 -12.70 -8.54 8.68
CA GLY A 151 -14.03 -8.00 8.45
C GLY A 151 -14.26 -7.57 7.00
N ALA A 152 -15.53 -7.48 6.60
CA ALA A 152 -15.89 -6.89 5.31
C ALA A 152 -15.64 -5.38 5.34
N ARG A 153 -14.96 -4.85 4.32
CA ARG A 153 -14.55 -3.44 4.34
C ARG A 153 -14.52 -2.82 2.95
N THR A 154 -15.11 -1.63 2.83
CA THR A 154 -14.95 -0.79 1.64
C THR A 154 -13.74 0.11 1.81
N LEU A 155 -12.90 0.18 0.77
CA LEU A 155 -11.69 0.99 0.73
C LEU A 155 -11.75 1.88 -0.51
N HIS A 156 -11.35 3.15 -0.36
CA HIS A 156 -11.23 4.04 -1.51
C HIS A 156 -10.09 3.60 -2.43
N THR A 157 -8.95 3.31 -1.84
CA THR A 157 -7.74 2.81 -2.52
C THR A 157 -7.13 1.69 -1.70
N ALA A 158 -6.62 0.67 -2.36
CA ALA A 158 -5.83 -0.39 -1.76
C ALA A 158 -4.55 -0.61 -2.56
N ILE A 159 -3.41 -0.58 -1.89
CA ILE A 159 -2.11 -0.92 -2.45
C ILE A 159 -1.79 -2.34 -2.00
N LEU A 160 -2.03 -3.31 -2.89
CA LEU A 160 -1.93 -4.73 -2.62
C LEU A 160 -0.52 -5.25 -2.87
N SER A 161 0.02 -6.02 -1.94
CA SER A 161 1.25 -6.78 -2.14
C SER A 161 0.96 -8.01 -3.01
N LEU A 162 1.55 -8.08 -4.20
CA LEU A 162 1.34 -9.18 -5.15
C LEU A 162 1.82 -10.52 -4.61
N SER A 163 2.77 -10.54 -3.67
CA SER A 163 3.23 -11.78 -3.02
C SER A 163 2.15 -12.46 -2.18
N HIS A 164 1.10 -11.75 -1.78
CA HIS A 164 -0.03 -12.27 -1.02
C HIS A 164 -1.25 -12.60 -1.90
N ALA A 165 -1.24 -12.23 -3.17
CA ALA A 165 -2.30 -12.60 -4.09
C ALA A 165 -2.09 -14.03 -4.61
N THR A 166 -2.97 -14.96 -4.23
CA THR A 166 -3.00 -16.32 -4.76
C THR A 166 -3.42 -16.36 -6.23
N GLY A 167 -4.24 -15.40 -6.64
CA GLY A 167 -4.69 -15.24 -8.01
C GLY A 167 -5.38 -13.90 -8.23
N ILE A 168 -5.36 -13.43 -9.46
CA ILE A 168 -6.04 -12.20 -9.88
C ILE A 168 -6.79 -12.52 -11.17
N SER A 169 -8.07 -12.15 -11.21
CA SER A 169 -8.96 -12.37 -12.35
C SER A 169 -9.67 -11.07 -12.72
N GLU A 170 -9.91 -10.88 -13.97
CA GLU A 170 -10.85 -9.91 -14.50
C GLU A 170 -12.28 -10.40 -14.25
N VAL A 171 -13.22 -9.50 -13.89
CA VAL A 171 -14.60 -9.84 -13.49
C VAL A 171 -15.60 -9.17 -14.43
#